data_018ea919e98f86ff985b294f881f5e01
#
_entry.id   018ea919e98f86ff985b294f881f5e01
#
_cell.length_a   1.000
_cell.length_b   1.000
_cell.length_c   1.000
_cell.angle_alpha   90.00
_cell.angle_beta   90.00
_cell.angle_gamma   90.00
#
_symmetry.space_group_name_H-M   'P 1'
#
loop_
_entity.id
_entity.type
_entity.pdbx_description
1 polymer ?
#
loop_
_entity_poly.entity_id
_entity_poly.type
_entity_poly.pdbx_seq_one_letter_code
_entity_poly.pdbx_strand_id
1 'polypeptide(L)'
;MTIEFSYWPEHYGKSFQVTKILGLASLGFADVTEIRTACKHIDPDDDDTWVREWLATADAVERHGRQAEALGNWHGARAAYARACNYTRTAEFMVKDDDARKRSLIRKSVALFEAGARYFDVRPEKVSVPYEDVQLEGYFFAPDWIDGPRPTLFALNGGEEHSSENYFNLGPAFLESGYNFFVYDQPGTGLSLYEKGKGRRADSEAFHSRAIDVLLTRPEVDPDRIIVFGESFAGYDALRFAAFDQRIAAVISDGGTHKFDWAAMLRWMPPSLAAHGLRILGAHSLDELANDPRFAYDLEGVLHRIACPLLVVHGAEEALVQPHPLKQALTNYEQAGSAQKTFVAIEDRRLGGLEHCQVDNKHVARDVVLNWLCSIGLGPSAPRRAPARAA
;
A
#
# COMPACT_ATOMS: atom_id res chain seq x y z
N MET A 1 -1.75 0.55 23.95
CA MET A 1 -2.40 0.40 22.63
C MET A 1 -2.94 -1.01 22.57
N THR A 2 -4.22 -1.20 22.36
CA THR A 2 -4.86 -2.51 22.24
C THR A 2 -5.58 -2.54 20.89
N ILE A 3 -5.16 -3.43 20.02
CA ILE A 3 -5.96 -3.85 18.88
C ILE A 3 -7.07 -4.75 19.43
N GLU A 4 -8.31 -4.56 19.06
CA GLU A 4 -9.45 -5.33 19.58
C GLU A 4 -9.32 -6.84 19.25
N PHE A 5 -8.66 -7.17 18.14
CA PHE A 5 -8.28 -8.52 17.73
C PHE A 5 -6.77 -8.75 17.86
N SER A 6 -6.23 -8.50 19.03
CA SER A 6 -4.81 -8.68 19.30
C SER A 6 -4.47 -10.16 19.45
N TYR A 7 -3.66 -10.69 18.53
CA TYR A 7 -3.13 -12.04 18.66
C TYR A 7 -2.16 -12.16 19.84
N TRP A 8 -1.34 -11.12 20.04
CA TRP A 8 -0.44 -10.95 21.18
C TRP A 8 -0.62 -9.53 21.74
N PRO A 9 -1.43 -9.33 22.80
CA PRO A 9 -1.77 -8.01 23.33
C PRO A 9 -0.58 -7.14 23.70
N GLU A 10 0.51 -7.76 24.18
CA GLU A 10 1.72 -7.06 24.60
C GLU A 10 2.67 -6.71 23.42
N HIS A 11 2.39 -7.23 22.21
CA HIS A 11 3.22 -7.09 21.01
C HIS A 11 2.44 -6.42 19.89
N TYR A 12 2.18 -5.13 20.03
CA TYR A 12 1.38 -4.35 19.08
C TYR A 12 1.83 -4.55 17.61
N GLY A 13 3.14 -4.39 17.33
CA GLY A 13 3.65 -4.47 15.96
C GLY A 13 3.38 -5.84 15.28
N LYS A 14 3.60 -6.95 16.01
CA LYS A 14 3.31 -8.29 15.46
C LYS A 14 1.82 -8.54 15.34
N SER A 15 1.02 -8.10 16.32
CA SER A 15 -0.44 -8.18 16.26
C SER A 15 -1.00 -7.36 15.09
N PHE A 16 -0.48 -6.17 14.83
CA PHE A 16 -0.83 -5.35 13.69
C PHE A 16 -0.55 -6.07 12.36
N GLN A 17 0.61 -6.71 12.21
CA GLN A 17 0.93 -7.48 11.00
C GLN A 17 -0.01 -8.68 10.82
N VAL A 18 -0.41 -9.35 11.90
CA VAL A 18 -1.41 -10.43 11.82
C VAL A 18 -2.78 -9.89 11.44
N THR A 19 -3.20 -8.75 11.97
CA THR A 19 -4.46 -8.09 11.57
C THR A 19 -4.44 -7.70 10.10
N LYS A 20 -3.35 -7.13 9.63
CA LYS A 20 -3.14 -6.79 8.20
C LYS A 20 -3.31 -8.02 7.29
N ILE A 21 -2.67 -9.13 7.61
CA ILE A 21 -2.78 -10.34 6.78
C ILE A 21 -4.15 -11.02 6.90
N LEU A 22 -4.83 -10.95 8.07
CA LEU A 22 -6.21 -11.40 8.23
C LEU A 22 -7.18 -10.58 7.38
N GLY A 23 -6.99 -9.28 7.26
CA GLY A 23 -7.77 -8.43 6.36
C GLY A 23 -7.73 -8.90 4.91
N LEU A 24 -6.60 -9.42 4.44
CA LEU A 24 -6.45 -9.98 3.10
C LEU A 24 -7.18 -11.32 2.90
N ALA A 25 -7.54 -12.03 3.97
CA ALA A 25 -8.26 -13.31 3.85
C ALA A 25 -9.65 -13.11 3.26
N SER A 26 -10.36 -12.04 3.63
CA SER A 26 -11.66 -11.70 3.06
C SER A 26 -11.60 -11.36 1.56
N LEU A 27 -10.41 -11.01 1.07
CA LEU A 27 -10.13 -10.65 -0.32
C LEU A 27 -9.61 -11.85 -1.15
N GLY A 28 -9.42 -13.01 -0.51
CA GLY A 28 -8.89 -14.21 -1.16
C GLY A 28 -7.36 -14.24 -1.32
N PHE A 29 -6.63 -13.32 -0.68
CA PHE A 29 -5.18 -13.20 -0.77
C PHE A 29 -4.43 -13.68 0.48
N ALA A 30 -5.16 -14.25 1.42
CA ALA A 30 -4.69 -15.00 2.58
C ALA A 30 -5.74 -16.05 2.98
N ASP A 31 -5.44 -16.92 3.94
CA ASP A 31 -6.37 -17.89 4.51
C ASP A 31 -6.26 -17.92 6.02
N VAL A 32 -7.40 -17.87 6.71
CA VAL A 32 -7.47 -17.80 8.18
C VAL A 32 -6.80 -19.01 8.84
N THR A 33 -6.94 -20.22 8.26
CA THR A 33 -6.35 -21.44 8.82
C THR A 33 -4.84 -21.46 8.64
N GLU A 34 -4.34 -21.02 7.47
CA GLU A 34 -2.91 -20.89 7.19
C GLU A 34 -2.26 -19.87 8.15
N ILE A 35 -2.91 -18.71 8.37
CA ILE A 35 -2.47 -17.68 9.33
C ILE A 35 -2.42 -18.25 10.76
N ARG A 36 -3.49 -18.87 11.22
CA ARG A 36 -3.55 -19.46 12.57
C ARG A 36 -2.50 -20.53 12.77
N THR A 37 -2.19 -21.31 11.73
CA THR A 37 -1.16 -22.34 11.79
C THR A 37 0.22 -21.74 11.94
N ALA A 38 0.55 -20.70 11.16
CA ALA A 38 1.80 -19.95 11.33
C ALA A 38 1.92 -19.35 12.74
N CYS A 39 0.89 -18.64 13.19
CA CYS A 39 0.92 -17.93 14.48
C CYS A 39 1.02 -18.86 15.70
N LYS A 40 0.57 -20.12 15.58
CA LYS A 40 0.52 -21.08 16.70
C LYS A 40 1.90 -21.39 17.29
N HIS A 41 2.95 -21.32 16.50
CA HIS A 41 4.31 -21.70 16.88
C HIS A 41 5.29 -20.51 16.92
N ILE A 42 4.76 -19.31 16.75
CA ILE A 42 5.54 -18.07 16.89
C ILE A 42 5.66 -17.71 18.38
N ASP A 43 6.89 -17.51 18.82
CA ASP A 43 7.19 -16.79 20.05
C ASP A 43 7.25 -15.30 19.70
N PRO A 44 6.35 -14.47 20.27
CA PRO A 44 6.32 -13.04 19.92
C PRO A 44 7.55 -12.26 20.39
N ASP A 45 8.37 -12.79 21.29
CA ASP A 45 9.64 -12.21 21.70
C ASP A 45 10.82 -12.60 20.80
N ASP A 46 10.62 -13.55 19.87
CA ASP A 46 11.65 -14.07 18.98
C ASP A 46 11.28 -13.86 17.50
N ASP A 47 11.96 -12.90 16.85
CA ASP A 47 11.76 -12.60 15.42
C ASP A 47 12.17 -13.78 14.51
N ASP A 48 13.12 -14.64 14.91
CA ASP A 48 13.50 -15.80 14.11
C ASP A 48 12.38 -16.84 14.05
N THR A 49 11.57 -16.98 15.10
CA THR A 49 10.36 -17.85 15.05
C THR A 49 9.33 -17.30 14.10
N TRP A 50 9.13 -15.98 14.06
CA TRP A 50 8.25 -15.31 13.09
C TRP A 50 8.68 -15.63 11.67
N VAL A 51 9.93 -15.37 11.34
CA VAL A 51 10.47 -15.61 9.99
C VAL A 51 10.33 -17.08 9.60
N ARG A 52 10.69 -18.00 10.50
CA ARG A 52 10.61 -19.45 10.25
C ARG A 52 9.20 -19.91 9.94
N GLU A 53 8.22 -19.57 10.77
CA GLU A 53 6.85 -20.09 10.65
C GLU A 53 6.12 -19.51 9.43
N TRP A 54 6.30 -18.20 9.16
CA TRP A 54 5.73 -17.61 7.96
C TRP A 54 6.37 -18.15 6.68
N LEU A 55 7.69 -18.39 6.65
CA LEU A 55 8.34 -19.02 5.50
C LEU A 55 7.89 -20.47 5.31
N ALA A 56 7.76 -21.25 6.37
CA ALA A 56 7.25 -22.62 6.28
C ALA A 56 5.85 -22.67 5.67
N THR A 57 4.99 -21.71 6.08
CA THR A 57 3.63 -21.56 5.51
C THR A 57 3.69 -21.12 4.06
N ALA A 58 4.49 -20.10 3.72
CA ALA A 58 4.68 -19.62 2.35
C ALA A 58 5.15 -20.75 1.41
N ASP A 59 6.15 -21.53 1.83
CA ASP A 59 6.71 -22.64 1.05
C ASP A 59 5.68 -23.78 0.84
N ALA A 60 4.86 -24.08 1.83
CA ALA A 60 3.80 -25.08 1.70
C ALA A 60 2.74 -24.63 0.68
N VAL A 61 2.32 -23.37 0.76
CA VAL A 61 1.32 -22.79 -0.15
C VAL A 61 1.90 -22.63 -1.57
N GLU A 62 3.18 -22.25 -1.70
CA GLU A 62 3.85 -22.20 -3.00
C GLU A 62 3.91 -23.59 -3.67
N ARG A 63 4.27 -24.65 -2.92
CA ARG A 63 4.27 -26.02 -3.46
C ARG A 63 2.87 -26.42 -3.96
N HIS A 64 1.83 -26.07 -3.21
CA HIS A 64 0.44 -26.31 -3.64
C HIS A 64 0.12 -25.53 -4.93
N GLY A 65 0.56 -24.29 -5.06
CA GLY A 65 0.42 -23.48 -6.27
C GLY A 65 1.09 -24.11 -7.49
N ARG A 66 2.34 -24.57 -7.35
CA ARG A 66 3.07 -25.27 -8.41
C ARG A 66 2.40 -26.57 -8.83
N GLN A 67 1.83 -27.31 -7.88
CA GLN A 67 1.08 -28.52 -8.19
C GLN A 67 -0.21 -28.21 -8.95
N ALA A 68 -0.94 -27.19 -8.53
CA ALA A 68 -2.14 -26.71 -9.22
C ALA A 68 -1.83 -26.28 -10.67
N GLU A 69 -0.74 -25.50 -10.85
CA GLU A 69 -0.25 -25.06 -12.15
C GLU A 69 0.09 -26.25 -13.06
N ALA A 70 0.83 -27.24 -12.56
CA ALA A 70 1.20 -28.44 -13.32
C ALA A 70 -0.02 -29.28 -13.76
N LEU A 71 -1.11 -29.19 -13.01
CA LEU A 71 -2.37 -29.88 -13.34
C LEU A 71 -3.33 -29.04 -14.20
N GLY A 72 -2.95 -27.80 -14.57
CA GLY A 72 -3.80 -26.88 -15.32
C GLY A 72 -4.92 -26.25 -14.51
N ASN A 73 -4.86 -26.34 -13.17
CA ASN A 73 -5.78 -25.61 -12.28
C ASN A 73 -5.29 -24.18 -12.06
N TRP A 74 -5.53 -23.32 -13.05
CA TRP A 74 -5.06 -21.92 -13.06
C TRP A 74 -5.65 -21.08 -11.92
N HIS A 75 -6.91 -21.36 -11.53
CA HIS A 75 -7.55 -20.72 -10.38
C HIS A 75 -6.80 -21.05 -9.07
N GLY A 76 -6.52 -22.33 -8.84
CA GLY A 76 -5.76 -22.77 -7.66
C GLY A 76 -4.35 -22.23 -7.65
N ALA A 77 -3.67 -22.22 -8.79
CA ALA A 77 -2.33 -21.65 -8.94
C ALA A 77 -2.30 -20.16 -8.59
N ARG A 78 -3.21 -19.36 -9.20
CA ARG A 78 -3.37 -17.92 -8.91
C ARG A 78 -3.53 -17.66 -7.42
N ALA A 79 -4.51 -18.31 -6.80
CA ALA A 79 -4.84 -18.11 -5.40
C ALA A 79 -3.69 -18.50 -4.46
N ALA A 80 -2.99 -19.62 -4.76
CA ALA A 80 -1.87 -20.06 -3.95
C ALA A 80 -0.64 -19.17 -4.09
N TYR A 81 -0.28 -18.74 -5.30
CA TYR A 81 0.86 -17.84 -5.50
C TYR A 81 0.63 -16.46 -4.84
N ALA A 82 -0.59 -15.92 -4.90
CA ALA A 82 -0.94 -14.67 -4.22
C ALA A 82 -0.78 -14.78 -2.69
N ARG A 83 -1.28 -15.88 -2.08
CA ARG A 83 -1.10 -16.11 -0.64
C ARG A 83 0.36 -16.34 -0.27
N ALA A 84 1.09 -17.14 -1.04
CA ALA A 84 2.51 -17.38 -0.80
C ALA A 84 3.35 -16.10 -0.91
N CYS A 85 3.01 -15.20 -1.83
CA CYS A 85 3.59 -13.86 -1.93
C CYS A 85 3.41 -13.09 -0.61
N ASN A 86 2.18 -12.99 -0.12
CA ASN A 86 1.85 -12.26 1.11
C ASN A 86 2.52 -12.88 2.34
N TYR A 87 2.57 -14.20 2.46
CA TYR A 87 3.25 -14.86 3.59
C TYR A 87 4.77 -14.70 3.52
N THR A 88 5.35 -14.72 2.32
CA THR A 88 6.78 -14.42 2.14
C THR A 88 7.09 -12.98 2.56
N ARG A 89 6.24 -12.04 2.17
CA ARG A 89 6.36 -10.63 2.57
C ARG A 89 6.18 -10.44 4.08
N THR A 90 5.22 -11.16 4.70
CA THR A 90 5.01 -11.14 6.15
C THR A 90 6.22 -11.68 6.92
N ALA A 91 6.85 -12.74 6.40
CA ALA A 91 8.10 -13.27 6.96
C ALA A 91 9.25 -12.25 6.84
N GLU A 92 9.41 -11.68 5.65
CA GLU A 92 10.46 -10.73 5.31
C GLU A 92 10.44 -9.49 6.21
N PHE A 93 9.28 -9.05 6.64
CA PHE A 93 9.09 -7.86 7.46
C PHE A 93 9.95 -7.85 8.74
N MET A 94 10.09 -8.99 9.43
CA MET A 94 10.89 -9.11 10.65
C MET A 94 12.35 -9.52 10.39
N VAL A 95 12.76 -9.68 9.13
CA VAL A 95 14.17 -9.93 8.79
C VAL A 95 14.93 -8.61 8.90
N LYS A 96 16.06 -8.60 9.61
CA LYS A 96 16.92 -7.42 9.74
C LYS A 96 17.45 -6.95 8.39
N ASP A 97 17.60 -5.63 8.21
CA ASP A 97 17.99 -5.04 6.94
C ASP A 97 19.40 -5.42 6.46
N ASP A 98 20.30 -5.74 7.39
CA ASP A 98 21.67 -6.21 7.12
C ASP A 98 21.76 -7.73 6.89
N ASP A 99 20.68 -8.48 7.10
CA ASP A 99 20.60 -9.92 6.83
C ASP A 99 20.49 -10.19 5.33
N ALA A 100 21.37 -11.04 4.82
CA ALA A 100 21.39 -11.43 3.40
C ALA A 100 20.03 -12.03 2.93
N ARG A 101 19.25 -12.62 3.83
CA ARG A 101 17.91 -13.15 3.53
C ARG A 101 16.92 -12.05 3.10
N LYS A 102 17.06 -10.82 3.61
CA LYS A 102 16.13 -9.71 3.35
C LYS A 102 15.89 -9.52 1.85
N ARG A 103 16.96 -9.27 1.09
CA ARG A 103 16.86 -9.07 -0.37
C ARG A 103 16.33 -10.30 -1.11
N SER A 104 16.75 -11.50 -0.70
CA SER A 104 16.29 -12.74 -1.35
C SER A 104 14.79 -12.97 -1.15
N LEU A 105 14.23 -12.62 0.02
CA LEU A 105 12.81 -12.74 0.31
C LEU A 105 11.98 -11.68 -0.42
N ILE A 106 12.49 -10.46 -0.55
CA ILE A 106 11.87 -9.42 -1.38
C ILE A 106 11.76 -9.91 -2.83
N ARG A 107 12.86 -10.40 -3.42
CA ARG A 107 12.83 -10.98 -4.77
C ARG A 107 11.88 -12.15 -4.89
N LYS A 108 11.83 -13.02 -3.86
CA LYS A 108 10.92 -14.17 -3.83
C LYS A 108 9.46 -13.71 -3.80
N SER A 109 9.10 -12.71 -3.00
CA SER A 109 7.73 -12.17 -2.97
C SER A 109 7.32 -11.58 -4.32
N VAL A 110 8.20 -10.81 -4.97
CA VAL A 110 7.98 -10.29 -6.34
C VAL A 110 7.80 -11.42 -7.35
N ALA A 111 8.65 -12.45 -7.32
CA ALA A 111 8.54 -13.58 -8.24
C ALA A 111 7.22 -14.36 -8.03
N LEU A 112 6.76 -14.51 -6.79
CA LEU A 112 5.49 -15.15 -6.47
C LEU A 112 4.29 -14.30 -6.93
N PHE A 113 4.35 -12.98 -6.74
CA PHE A 113 3.36 -12.06 -7.30
C PHE A 113 3.25 -12.22 -8.81
N GLU A 114 4.37 -12.17 -9.52
CA GLU A 114 4.43 -12.29 -10.98
C GLU A 114 3.97 -13.68 -11.46
N ALA A 115 4.26 -14.74 -10.70
CA ALA A 115 3.77 -16.09 -11.01
C ALA A 115 2.23 -16.15 -10.93
N GLY A 116 1.63 -15.55 -9.90
CA GLY A 116 0.18 -15.45 -9.76
C GLY A 116 -0.46 -14.53 -10.80
N ALA A 117 0.20 -13.41 -11.09
CA ALA A 117 -0.30 -12.37 -12.00
C ALA A 117 -0.51 -12.84 -13.45
N ARG A 118 0.17 -13.90 -13.87
CA ARG A 118 -0.10 -14.55 -15.17
C ARG A 118 -1.55 -15.04 -15.32
N TYR A 119 -2.21 -15.28 -14.20
CA TYR A 119 -3.57 -15.84 -14.11
C TYR A 119 -4.60 -14.83 -13.57
N PHE A 120 -4.22 -13.55 -13.41
CA PHE A 120 -5.17 -12.50 -13.05
C PHE A 120 -6.11 -12.20 -14.21
N ASP A 121 -7.33 -11.81 -13.88
CA ASP A 121 -8.33 -11.41 -14.88
C ASP A 121 -7.85 -10.21 -15.71
N VAL A 122 -7.16 -9.26 -15.06
CA VAL A 122 -6.41 -8.18 -15.71
C VAL A 122 -4.93 -8.41 -15.44
N ARG A 123 -4.18 -8.71 -16.48
CA ARG A 123 -2.74 -8.97 -16.35
C ARG A 123 -1.97 -7.67 -16.27
N PRO A 124 -0.95 -7.59 -15.40
CA PRO A 124 -0.09 -6.42 -15.35
C PRO A 124 0.84 -6.34 -16.56
N GLU A 125 1.08 -5.12 -16.98
CA GLU A 125 2.25 -4.76 -17.78
C GLU A 125 3.32 -4.18 -16.85
N LYS A 126 4.57 -4.64 -16.98
CA LYS A 126 5.68 -4.04 -16.25
C LYS A 126 5.97 -2.66 -16.80
N VAL A 127 6.09 -1.70 -15.90
CA VAL A 127 6.37 -0.30 -16.22
C VAL A 127 7.67 0.12 -15.55
N SER A 128 8.44 0.95 -16.25
CA SER A 128 9.67 1.53 -15.75
C SER A 128 9.52 3.03 -15.66
N VAL A 129 9.75 3.59 -14.46
CA VAL A 129 9.69 5.03 -14.20
C VAL A 129 11.13 5.56 -14.08
N PRO A 130 11.59 6.42 -14.99
CA PRO A 130 12.94 6.97 -14.92
C PRO A 130 13.04 7.96 -13.76
N TYR A 131 14.02 7.75 -12.89
CA TYR A 131 14.29 8.63 -11.78
C TYR A 131 15.79 8.71 -11.49
N GLU A 132 16.36 9.92 -11.57
CA GLU A 132 17.81 10.14 -11.45
C GLU A 132 18.61 9.20 -12.36
N ASP A 133 19.47 8.36 -11.78
CA ASP A 133 20.33 7.38 -12.47
C ASP A 133 19.75 5.96 -12.52
N VAL A 134 18.50 5.77 -12.05
CA VAL A 134 17.85 4.45 -11.97
C VAL A 134 16.51 4.41 -12.70
N GLN A 135 16.06 3.17 -12.93
CA GLN A 135 14.71 2.87 -13.36
C GLN A 135 13.96 2.25 -12.18
N LEU A 136 12.83 2.83 -11.78
CA LEU A 136 11.96 2.32 -10.73
C LEU A 136 10.91 1.41 -11.37
N GLU A 137 10.73 0.23 -10.81
CA GLU A 137 9.88 -0.80 -11.41
C GLU A 137 8.45 -0.72 -10.83
N GLY A 138 7.46 -0.96 -11.69
CA GLY A 138 6.06 -0.95 -11.32
C GLY A 138 5.20 -1.78 -12.24
N TYR A 139 3.90 -1.71 -12.00
CA TYR A 139 2.89 -2.46 -12.73
C TYR A 139 1.74 -1.55 -13.14
N PHE A 140 1.36 -1.65 -14.41
CA PHE A 140 0.16 -1.02 -14.94
C PHE A 140 -0.84 -2.09 -15.34
N PHE A 141 -2.09 -1.90 -14.93
CA PHE A 141 -3.19 -2.80 -15.21
C PHE A 141 -4.28 -2.02 -15.94
N ALA A 142 -4.69 -2.52 -17.09
CA ALA A 142 -5.78 -1.94 -17.88
C ALA A 142 -6.82 -3.00 -18.19
N PRO A 143 -8.09 -2.84 -17.76
CA PRO A 143 -9.18 -3.73 -18.11
C PRO A 143 -9.37 -3.79 -19.65
N ASP A 144 -9.34 -5.00 -20.23
CA ASP A 144 -9.46 -5.21 -21.69
C ASP A 144 -10.91 -5.21 -22.21
N TRP A 145 -11.89 -5.13 -21.31
CA TRP A 145 -13.32 -5.05 -21.64
C TRP A 145 -13.85 -3.61 -21.77
N ILE A 146 -12.98 -2.61 -21.68
CA ILE A 146 -13.31 -1.19 -21.83
C ILE A 146 -12.42 -0.61 -22.94
N ASP A 147 -13.03 -0.02 -23.94
CA ASP A 147 -12.31 0.65 -25.01
C ASP A 147 -11.97 2.11 -24.66
N GLY A 148 -10.83 2.58 -25.12
CA GLY A 148 -10.40 3.97 -25.01
C GLY A 148 -9.86 4.39 -23.63
N PRO A 149 -9.57 5.70 -23.47
CA PRO A 149 -9.03 6.26 -22.25
C PRO A 149 -10.02 6.16 -21.08
N ARG A 150 -9.50 5.86 -19.88
CA ARG A 150 -10.31 5.71 -18.66
C ARG A 150 -9.58 6.24 -17.43
N PRO A 151 -10.33 6.48 -16.32
CA PRO A 151 -9.71 6.92 -15.08
C PRO A 151 -8.62 5.94 -14.62
N THR A 152 -7.54 6.50 -14.08
CA THR A 152 -6.42 5.71 -13.56
C THR A 152 -6.26 5.97 -12.07
N LEU A 153 -6.37 4.92 -11.24
CA LEU A 153 -5.94 4.98 -9.86
C LEU A 153 -4.43 4.78 -9.81
N PHE A 154 -3.72 5.81 -9.41
CA PHE A 154 -2.30 5.76 -9.10
C PHE A 154 -2.14 5.56 -7.59
N ALA A 155 -1.86 4.33 -7.17
CA ALA A 155 -1.66 3.96 -5.77
C ALA A 155 -0.20 4.12 -5.36
N LEU A 156 0.02 4.85 -4.27
CA LEU A 156 1.34 5.08 -3.68
C LEU A 156 1.55 4.10 -2.52
N ASN A 157 2.73 3.51 -2.42
CA ASN A 157 3.06 2.56 -1.36
C ASN A 157 3.27 3.28 -0.02
N GLY A 158 2.67 2.77 1.05
CA GLY A 158 2.89 3.21 2.42
C GLY A 158 4.34 3.10 2.87
N GLY A 159 4.61 3.23 4.17
CA GLY A 159 5.98 3.29 4.70
C GLY A 159 6.86 2.12 4.30
N GLU A 160 6.29 0.94 4.30
CA GLU A 160 7.00 -0.34 4.08
C GLU A 160 6.33 -1.21 3.03
N GLU A 161 5.34 -0.70 2.32
CA GLU A 161 4.61 -1.47 1.35
C GLU A 161 5.43 -1.77 0.11
N HIS A 162 5.13 -2.91 -0.50
CA HIS A 162 5.53 -3.26 -1.85
C HIS A 162 4.35 -3.10 -2.81
N SER A 163 4.65 -2.90 -4.08
CA SER A 163 3.62 -2.74 -5.12
C SER A 163 2.59 -3.87 -5.15
N SER A 164 3.00 -5.10 -4.81
CA SER A 164 2.08 -6.26 -4.71
C SER A 164 1.05 -6.11 -3.60
N GLU A 165 1.42 -5.52 -2.45
CA GLU A 165 0.50 -5.32 -1.32
C GLU A 165 -0.59 -4.32 -1.69
N ASN A 166 -0.23 -3.21 -2.31
CA ASN A 166 -1.18 -2.23 -2.83
C ASN A 166 -2.13 -2.83 -3.87
N TYR A 167 -1.60 -3.68 -4.78
CA TYR A 167 -2.45 -4.39 -5.71
C TYR A 167 -3.47 -5.27 -4.97
N PHE A 168 -3.05 -6.08 -4.01
CA PHE A 168 -3.97 -6.94 -3.25
C PHE A 168 -4.98 -6.14 -2.42
N ASN A 169 -4.57 -5.00 -1.89
CA ASN A 169 -5.44 -4.11 -1.12
C ASN A 169 -6.50 -3.43 -1.98
N LEU A 170 -6.16 -2.93 -3.16
CA LEU A 170 -7.00 -2.01 -3.95
C LEU A 170 -7.28 -2.50 -5.37
N GLY A 171 -6.26 -3.06 -6.03
CA GLY A 171 -6.26 -3.32 -7.46
C GLY A 171 -7.51 -4.01 -7.99
N PRO A 172 -7.90 -5.21 -7.49
CA PRO A 172 -9.06 -5.92 -8.01
C PRO A 172 -10.35 -5.13 -7.98
N ALA A 173 -10.65 -4.43 -6.88
CA ALA A 173 -11.89 -3.67 -6.75
C ALA A 173 -11.96 -2.50 -7.74
N PHE A 174 -10.85 -1.80 -7.95
CA PHE A 174 -10.80 -0.70 -8.91
C PHE A 174 -10.82 -1.18 -10.36
N LEU A 175 -10.12 -2.26 -10.68
CA LEU A 175 -10.14 -2.88 -12.00
C LEU A 175 -11.55 -3.40 -12.36
N GLU A 176 -12.22 -4.10 -11.45
CA GLU A 176 -13.59 -4.56 -11.61
C GLU A 176 -14.57 -3.40 -11.80
N SER A 177 -14.30 -2.27 -11.16
CA SER A 177 -15.04 -1.03 -11.30
C SER A 177 -14.69 -0.26 -12.60
N GLY A 178 -13.72 -0.71 -13.41
CA GLY A 178 -13.41 -0.13 -14.70
C GLY A 178 -12.35 0.98 -14.70
N TYR A 179 -11.56 1.11 -13.64
CA TYR A 179 -10.37 1.97 -13.61
C TYR A 179 -9.16 1.23 -14.18
N ASN A 180 -8.18 1.96 -14.70
CA ASN A 180 -6.81 1.46 -14.71
C ASN A 180 -6.26 1.50 -13.28
N PHE A 181 -5.30 0.63 -13.00
CA PHE A 181 -4.57 0.63 -11.75
C PHE A 181 -3.07 0.70 -12.02
N PHE A 182 -2.40 1.64 -11.38
CA PHE A 182 -0.96 1.81 -11.49
C PHE A 182 -0.32 1.87 -10.10
N VAL A 183 0.77 1.14 -9.94
CA VAL A 183 1.58 1.10 -8.73
C VAL A 183 3.03 0.85 -9.10
N TYR A 184 3.97 1.42 -8.36
CA TYR A 184 5.40 1.19 -8.56
C TYR A 184 6.15 1.25 -7.23
N ASP A 185 7.30 0.59 -7.16
CA ASP A 185 8.17 0.70 -6.00
C ASP A 185 8.89 2.07 -6.02
N GLN A 186 8.26 3.08 -5.40
CA GLN A 186 8.86 4.40 -5.27
C GLN A 186 10.07 4.38 -4.31
N PRO A 187 10.91 5.44 -4.29
CA PRO A 187 11.99 5.57 -3.32
C PRO A 187 11.54 5.28 -1.89
N GLY A 188 12.27 4.43 -1.18
CA GLY A 188 11.96 3.97 0.16
C GLY A 188 11.06 2.74 0.24
N THR A 189 10.70 2.11 -0.89
CA THR A 189 9.86 0.91 -0.90
C THR A 189 10.44 -0.20 -1.79
N GLY A 190 10.13 -1.44 -1.47
CA GLY A 190 10.39 -2.63 -2.27
C GLY A 190 11.77 -2.69 -2.93
N LEU A 191 11.78 -3.01 -4.23
CA LEU A 191 13.03 -3.11 -5.01
C LEU A 191 13.78 -1.79 -5.14
N SER A 192 13.08 -0.65 -5.12
CA SER A 192 13.70 0.68 -5.16
C SER A 192 14.64 0.90 -3.98
N LEU A 193 14.21 0.52 -2.77
CA LEU A 193 15.02 0.63 -1.56
C LEU A 193 16.16 -0.39 -1.56
N TYR A 194 15.85 -1.66 -1.75
CA TYR A 194 16.78 -2.76 -1.47
C TYR A 194 17.72 -3.09 -2.64
N GLU A 195 17.32 -2.83 -3.89
CA GLU A 195 18.12 -3.09 -5.07
C GLU A 195 18.78 -1.82 -5.64
N LYS A 196 18.08 -0.68 -5.56
CA LYS A 196 18.56 0.57 -6.15
C LYS A 196 19.16 1.53 -5.09
N GLY A 197 18.94 1.24 -3.80
CA GLY A 197 19.45 2.06 -2.70
C GLY A 197 18.79 3.44 -2.58
N LYS A 198 17.57 3.60 -3.14
CA LYS A 198 16.85 4.86 -3.10
C LYS A 198 15.97 4.93 -1.85
N GLY A 199 16.38 5.73 -0.88
CA GLY A 199 15.59 6.05 0.32
C GLY A 199 14.48 7.05 0.03
N ARG A 200 13.52 7.17 0.95
CA ARG A 200 12.42 8.12 0.86
C ARG A 200 12.90 9.56 1.01
N ARG A 201 12.18 10.48 0.38
CA ARG A 201 12.46 11.92 0.42
C ARG A 201 11.20 12.69 0.84
N ALA A 202 11.40 13.78 1.56
CA ALA A 202 10.30 14.66 1.94
C ALA A 202 9.63 15.35 0.73
N ASP A 203 10.40 15.62 -0.35
CA ASP A 203 9.95 16.21 -1.62
C ASP A 203 9.50 15.11 -2.61
N SER A 204 8.55 14.27 -2.19
CA SER A 204 8.09 13.10 -2.93
C SER A 204 7.48 13.41 -4.31
N GLU A 205 7.01 14.63 -4.54
CA GLU A 205 6.56 15.09 -5.86
C GLU A 205 7.61 14.93 -6.95
N ALA A 206 8.90 15.00 -6.60
CA ALA A 206 10.00 14.92 -7.55
C ALA A 206 10.04 13.59 -8.33
N PHE A 207 9.69 12.48 -7.69
CA PHE A 207 9.64 11.18 -8.35
C PHE A 207 8.23 10.78 -8.78
N HIS A 208 7.18 11.19 -8.07
CA HIS A 208 5.80 10.87 -8.46
C HIS A 208 5.38 11.60 -9.75
N SER A 209 5.83 12.83 -9.98
CA SER A 209 5.59 13.54 -11.24
C SER A 209 6.18 12.82 -12.44
N ARG A 210 7.33 12.12 -12.28
CA ARG A 210 7.90 11.27 -13.34
C ARG A 210 7.02 10.08 -13.67
N ALA A 211 6.35 9.51 -12.67
CA ALA A 211 5.41 8.44 -12.89
C ALA A 211 4.17 8.90 -13.69
N ILE A 212 3.66 10.12 -13.45
CA ILE A 212 2.61 10.71 -14.31
C ILE A 212 3.12 10.91 -15.75
N ASP A 213 4.36 11.36 -15.95
CA ASP A 213 4.92 11.49 -17.30
C ASP A 213 4.84 10.15 -18.07
N VAL A 214 5.13 9.04 -17.40
CA VAL A 214 5.02 7.70 -17.98
C VAL A 214 3.55 7.31 -18.22
N LEU A 215 2.64 7.58 -17.28
CA LEU A 215 1.22 7.28 -17.44
C LEU A 215 0.62 8.02 -18.64
N LEU A 216 0.97 9.27 -18.86
CA LEU A 216 0.47 10.09 -19.97
C LEU A 216 0.95 9.63 -21.35
N THR A 217 1.90 8.72 -21.44
CA THR A 217 2.29 8.10 -22.72
C THR A 217 1.35 6.97 -23.15
N ARG A 218 0.44 6.55 -22.28
CA ARG A 218 -0.40 5.38 -22.49
C ARG A 218 -1.77 5.76 -23.06
N PRO A 219 -2.21 5.11 -24.14
CA PRO A 219 -3.50 5.42 -24.77
C PRO A 219 -4.71 5.04 -23.90
N GLU A 220 -4.54 4.14 -22.92
CA GLU A 220 -5.60 3.73 -22.00
C GLU A 220 -5.84 4.74 -20.87
N VAL A 221 -4.93 5.70 -20.67
CA VAL A 221 -5.00 6.68 -19.60
C VAL A 221 -5.73 7.93 -20.07
N ASP A 222 -6.79 8.29 -19.35
CA ASP A 222 -7.45 9.59 -19.49
C ASP A 222 -6.61 10.64 -18.75
N PRO A 223 -6.01 11.61 -19.45
CA PRO A 223 -5.11 12.60 -18.83
C PRO A 223 -5.82 13.50 -17.81
N ASP A 224 -7.13 13.68 -17.94
CA ASP A 224 -7.94 14.52 -17.06
C ASP A 224 -8.53 13.73 -15.86
N ARG A 225 -8.21 12.44 -15.74
CA ARG A 225 -8.80 11.54 -14.73
C ARG A 225 -7.74 10.68 -14.03
N ILE A 226 -6.59 11.24 -13.71
CA ILE A 226 -5.56 10.61 -12.90
C ILE A 226 -5.88 10.88 -11.42
N ILE A 227 -6.12 9.82 -10.67
CA ILE A 227 -6.52 9.85 -9.25
C ILE A 227 -5.36 9.31 -8.45
N VAL A 228 -4.89 10.05 -7.45
CA VAL A 228 -3.81 9.63 -6.57
C VAL A 228 -4.39 9.14 -5.24
N PHE A 229 -4.00 7.94 -4.86
CA PHE A 229 -4.33 7.34 -3.56
C PHE A 229 -3.06 7.06 -2.78
N GLY A 230 -3.00 7.50 -1.52
CA GLY A 230 -1.93 7.17 -0.61
C GLY A 230 -2.46 6.75 0.75
N GLU A 231 -1.95 5.61 1.27
CA GLU A 231 -2.25 5.17 2.63
C GLU A 231 -1.04 5.33 3.55
N SER A 232 -1.28 5.63 4.83
CA SER A 232 -0.22 5.75 5.84
C SER A 232 0.79 6.84 5.48
N PHE A 233 2.08 6.51 5.40
CA PHE A 233 3.11 7.43 4.93
C PHE A 233 2.82 7.97 3.52
N ALA A 234 2.29 7.14 2.64
CA ALA A 234 1.90 7.62 1.31
C ALA A 234 0.70 8.58 1.33
N GLY A 235 -0.07 8.62 2.41
CA GLY A 235 -1.09 9.67 2.60
C GLY A 235 -0.48 11.06 2.71
N TYR A 236 0.70 11.19 3.34
CA TYR A 236 1.53 12.40 3.30
C TYR A 236 2.01 12.68 1.87
N ASP A 237 2.60 11.67 1.21
CA ASP A 237 3.14 11.81 -0.14
C ASP A 237 2.04 12.24 -1.14
N ALA A 238 0.84 11.65 -1.06
CA ALA A 238 -0.28 11.99 -1.93
C ALA A 238 -0.71 13.46 -1.81
N LEU A 239 -0.82 13.95 -0.57
CA LEU A 239 -1.16 15.35 -0.32
C LEU A 239 -0.10 16.30 -0.84
N ARG A 240 1.17 16.00 -0.55
CA ARG A 240 2.28 16.79 -1.05
C ARG A 240 2.34 16.77 -2.56
N PHE A 241 2.21 15.60 -3.17
CA PHE A 241 2.21 15.45 -4.62
C PHE A 241 1.09 16.26 -5.28
N ALA A 242 -0.14 16.21 -4.76
CA ALA A 242 -1.26 16.99 -5.29
C ALA A 242 -1.08 18.52 -5.12
N ALA A 243 -0.28 18.95 -4.13
CA ALA A 243 0.03 20.36 -3.96
C ALA A 243 1.01 20.90 -5.02
N PHE A 244 1.78 20.04 -5.67
CA PHE A 244 2.82 20.45 -6.63
C PHE A 244 2.56 19.99 -8.07
N ASP A 245 1.67 19.03 -8.31
CA ASP A 245 1.35 18.52 -9.64
C ASP A 245 -0.13 18.74 -9.96
N GLN A 246 -0.43 19.67 -10.84
CA GLN A 246 -1.81 20.06 -11.19
C GLN A 246 -2.48 19.08 -12.18
N ARG A 247 -1.80 18.04 -12.63
CA ARG A 247 -2.36 16.97 -13.50
C ARG A 247 -3.21 15.96 -12.73
N ILE A 248 -3.22 16.06 -11.40
CA ILE A 248 -3.99 15.19 -10.52
C ILE A 248 -5.45 15.64 -10.48
N ALA A 249 -6.35 14.76 -10.93
CA ALA A 249 -7.77 15.03 -10.99
C ALA A 249 -8.47 14.90 -9.63
N ALA A 250 -7.96 14.06 -8.73
CA ALA A 250 -8.42 13.92 -7.36
C ALA A 250 -7.34 13.28 -6.49
N VAL A 251 -7.31 13.59 -5.20
CA VAL A 251 -6.36 13.03 -4.24
C VAL A 251 -7.08 12.42 -3.05
N ILE A 252 -6.62 11.23 -2.63
CA ILE A 252 -7.11 10.52 -1.45
C ILE A 252 -5.94 10.31 -0.51
N SER A 253 -6.10 10.74 0.76
CA SER A 253 -5.17 10.50 1.85
C SER A 253 -5.86 9.66 2.91
N ASP A 254 -5.42 8.42 3.07
CA ASP A 254 -5.94 7.48 4.06
C ASP A 254 -4.92 7.29 5.18
N GLY A 255 -5.27 7.69 6.40
CA GLY A 255 -4.37 7.63 7.56
C GLY A 255 -3.10 8.48 7.41
N GLY A 256 -3.11 9.48 6.50
CA GLY A 256 -1.96 10.32 6.22
C GLY A 256 -1.65 11.33 7.32
N THR A 257 -0.37 11.46 7.66
CA THR A 257 0.12 12.36 8.70
C THR A 257 0.38 13.75 8.14
N HIS A 258 0.16 14.80 8.95
CA HIS A 258 0.48 16.18 8.60
C HIS A 258 1.98 16.47 8.72
N LYS A 259 2.56 15.97 9.81
CA LYS A 259 3.96 16.17 10.14
C LYS A 259 4.53 14.93 10.82
N PHE A 260 5.71 14.51 10.39
CA PHE A 260 6.44 13.42 11.02
C PHE A 260 7.60 13.94 11.85
N ASP A 261 7.59 13.66 13.14
CA ASP A 261 8.78 13.69 13.99
C ASP A 261 9.40 12.29 14.02
N TRP A 262 10.16 11.99 12.97
CA TRP A 262 10.77 10.66 12.79
C TRP A 262 11.70 10.30 13.94
N ALA A 263 12.51 11.24 14.41
CA ALA A 263 13.44 10.99 15.50
C ALA A 263 12.70 10.64 16.81
N ALA A 264 11.64 11.37 17.12
CA ALA A 264 10.81 11.04 18.28
C ALA A 264 10.09 9.72 18.10
N MET A 265 9.50 9.46 16.93
CA MET A 265 8.75 8.23 16.65
C MET A 265 9.65 6.99 16.75
N LEU A 266 10.79 6.98 16.06
CA LEU A 266 11.69 5.83 16.03
C LEU A 266 12.36 5.56 17.39
N ARG A 267 12.50 6.58 18.25
CA ARG A 267 13.06 6.41 19.60
C ARG A 267 12.23 5.50 20.50
N TRP A 268 10.93 5.42 20.25
CA TRP A 268 10.00 4.59 21.01
C TRP A 268 9.70 3.23 20.36
N MET A 269 10.20 3.00 19.17
CA MET A 269 10.04 1.73 18.46
C MET A 269 11.04 0.67 18.99
N PRO A 270 10.70 -0.61 18.87
CA PRO A 270 11.68 -1.68 19.03
C PRO A 270 12.90 -1.45 18.12
N PRO A 271 14.12 -1.81 18.58
CA PRO A 271 15.36 -1.51 17.84
C PRO A 271 15.37 -2.00 16.37
N SER A 272 14.76 -3.15 16.09
CA SER A 272 14.63 -3.68 14.72
C SER A 272 13.77 -2.79 13.84
N LEU A 273 12.63 -2.32 14.34
CA LEU A 273 11.72 -1.42 13.59
C LEU A 273 12.32 -0.01 13.46
N ALA A 274 13.05 0.47 14.47
CA ALA A 274 13.75 1.74 14.37
C ALA A 274 14.87 1.70 13.33
N ALA A 275 15.65 0.64 13.27
CA ALA A 275 16.67 0.43 12.24
C ALA A 275 16.04 0.37 10.83
N HIS A 276 14.91 -0.31 10.69
CA HIS A 276 14.15 -0.37 9.44
C HIS A 276 13.62 1.02 9.03
N GLY A 277 13.08 1.79 9.97
CA GLY A 277 12.67 3.18 9.71
C GLY A 277 13.81 4.07 9.22
N LEU A 278 15.00 3.97 9.84
CA LEU A 278 16.21 4.65 9.36
C LEU A 278 16.56 4.25 7.92
N ARG A 279 16.47 2.96 7.60
CA ARG A 279 16.75 2.43 6.27
C ARG A 279 15.79 2.99 5.21
N ILE A 280 14.48 2.99 5.49
CA ILE A 280 13.45 3.53 4.59
C ILE A 280 13.75 4.99 4.24
N LEU A 281 14.16 5.78 5.24
CA LEU A 281 14.47 7.20 5.08
C LEU A 281 15.86 7.43 4.48
N GLY A 282 16.73 6.41 4.42
CA GLY A 282 18.11 6.57 4.00
C GLY A 282 18.96 7.36 5.01
N ALA A 283 18.56 7.36 6.28
CA ALA A 283 19.27 8.00 7.38
C ALA A 283 20.17 6.99 8.12
N HIS A 284 21.24 7.47 8.71
CA HIS A 284 22.21 6.63 9.42
C HIS A 284 22.05 6.70 10.95
N SER A 285 21.32 7.69 11.46
CA SER A 285 21.09 7.86 12.90
C SER A 285 19.85 8.69 13.20
N LEU A 286 19.35 8.57 14.45
CA LEU A 286 18.28 9.43 14.96
C LEU A 286 18.69 10.91 15.05
N ASP A 287 19.97 11.19 15.29
CA ASP A 287 20.48 12.56 15.31
C ASP A 287 20.48 13.18 13.92
N GLU A 288 20.79 12.42 12.90
CA GLU A 288 20.66 12.84 11.49
C GLU A 288 19.20 13.16 11.16
N LEU A 289 18.26 12.27 11.50
CA LEU A 289 16.83 12.50 11.29
C LEU A 289 16.31 13.76 12.00
N ALA A 290 16.82 14.04 13.19
CA ALA A 290 16.37 15.20 13.97
C ALA A 290 16.90 16.53 13.47
N ASN A 291 18.08 16.56 12.83
CA ASN A 291 18.79 17.79 12.56
C ASN A 291 19.02 18.08 11.06
N ASP A 292 18.84 17.11 10.18
CA ASP A 292 19.01 17.32 8.74
C ASP A 292 17.70 17.72 8.08
N PRO A 293 17.62 18.88 7.41
CA PRO A 293 16.41 19.36 6.72
C PRO A 293 15.87 18.40 5.65
N ARG A 294 16.68 17.48 5.11
CA ARG A 294 16.22 16.47 4.14
C ARG A 294 15.12 15.58 4.70
N PHE A 295 15.04 15.44 6.02
CA PHE A 295 14.06 14.61 6.72
C PHE A 295 12.93 15.42 7.35
N ALA A 296 12.79 16.69 7.00
CA ALA A 296 11.69 17.54 7.44
C ALA A 296 10.40 17.21 6.67
N TYR A 297 9.69 16.18 7.13
CA TYR A 297 8.38 15.81 6.58
C TYR A 297 7.30 16.67 7.24
N ASP A 298 6.97 17.78 6.61
CA ASP A 298 6.03 18.77 7.12
C ASP A 298 5.17 19.33 5.96
N LEU A 299 3.85 19.26 6.11
CA LEU A 299 2.88 19.81 5.14
C LEU A 299 2.44 21.24 5.49
N GLU A 300 2.95 21.82 6.58
CA GLU A 300 2.65 23.21 6.95
C GLU A 300 3.00 24.17 5.80
N GLY A 301 2.08 25.03 5.46
CA GLY A 301 2.27 25.99 4.36
C GLY A 301 2.28 25.38 2.94
N VAL A 302 1.94 24.09 2.77
CA VAL A 302 1.94 23.38 1.48
C VAL A 302 0.52 23.10 1.00
N LEU A 303 -0.37 22.65 1.89
CA LEU A 303 -1.69 22.09 1.57
C LEU A 303 -2.65 23.09 0.88
N HIS A 304 -2.50 24.39 1.11
CA HIS A 304 -3.32 25.41 0.44
C HIS A 304 -3.19 25.38 -1.09
N ARG A 305 -2.16 24.72 -1.63
CA ARG A 305 -1.90 24.57 -3.08
C ARG A 305 -2.73 23.45 -3.72
N ILE A 306 -3.31 22.55 -2.93
CA ILE A 306 -4.17 21.48 -3.47
C ILE A 306 -5.44 22.09 -4.04
N ALA A 307 -5.60 22.03 -5.35
CA ALA A 307 -6.75 22.57 -6.07
C ALA A 307 -7.77 21.50 -6.47
N CYS A 308 -7.32 20.24 -6.68
CA CYS A 308 -8.19 19.14 -7.05
C CYS A 308 -9.09 18.69 -5.87
N PRO A 309 -10.20 17.96 -6.14
CA PRO A 309 -10.99 17.30 -5.11
C PRO A 309 -10.14 16.47 -4.15
N LEU A 310 -10.44 16.58 -2.86
CA LEU A 310 -9.71 15.90 -1.77
C LEU A 310 -10.63 15.04 -0.92
N LEU A 311 -10.22 13.79 -0.70
CA LEU A 311 -10.77 12.92 0.33
C LEU A 311 -9.71 12.62 1.39
N VAL A 312 -10.04 12.86 2.66
CA VAL A 312 -9.26 12.40 3.80
C VAL A 312 -10.05 11.32 4.52
N VAL A 313 -9.50 10.12 4.63
CA VAL A 313 -10.08 8.96 5.34
C VAL A 313 -9.26 8.68 6.59
N HIS A 314 -9.92 8.30 7.66
CA HIS A 314 -9.26 8.01 8.93
C HIS A 314 -10.05 6.98 9.75
N GLY A 315 -9.37 5.98 10.32
CA GLY A 315 -9.96 5.04 11.25
C GLY A 315 -10.05 5.65 12.66
N ALA A 316 -11.19 5.56 13.32
CA ALA A 316 -11.42 6.23 14.60
C ALA A 316 -10.57 5.69 15.76
N GLU A 317 -10.05 4.45 15.65
CA GLU A 317 -9.21 3.81 16.66
C GLU A 317 -7.72 3.72 16.24
N GLU A 318 -7.34 4.50 15.23
CA GLU A 318 -5.96 4.67 14.76
C GLU A 318 -5.00 4.90 15.94
N ALA A 319 -4.06 3.99 16.12
CA ALA A 319 -3.10 4.03 17.22
C ALA A 319 -1.63 3.94 16.79
N LEU A 320 -1.37 3.65 15.51
CA LEU A 320 0.00 3.45 15.01
C LEU A 320 0.77 4.76 14.91
N VAL A 321 0.16 5.78 14.35
CA VAL A 321 0.81 7.07 14.10
C VAL A 321 0.53 8.04 15.23
N GLN A 322 1.53 8.36 16.01
CA GLN A 322 1.42 9.22 17.20
C GLN A 322 2.29 10.50 17.03
N PRO A 323 1.98 11.62 17.70
CA PRO A 323 0.82 11.85 18.57
C PRO A 323 -0.40 12.35 17.78
N HIS A 324 -1.60 12.08 18.30
CA HIS A 324 -2.86 12.65 17.83
C HIS A 324 -3.19 12.43 16.33
N PRO A 325 -3.27 11.18 15.85
CA PRO A 325 -3.44 10.90 14.42
C PRO A 325 -4.69 11.55 13.81
N LEU A 326 -5.84 11.49 14.47
CA LEU A 326 -7.07 12.14 14.03
C LEU A 326 -6.91 13.66 13.87
N LYS A 327 -6.22 14.32 14.82
CA LYS A 327 -5.96 15.76 14.73
C LYS A 327 -5.08 16.10 13.53
N GLN A 328 -4.08 15.28 13.22
CA GLN A 328 -3.23 15.47 12.05
C GLN A 328 -4.03 15.32 10.74
N ALA A 329 -4.90 14.30 10.65
CA ALA A 329 -5.78 14.11 9.52
C ALA A 329 -6.77 15.28 9.34
N LEU A 330 -7.35 15.79 10.44
CA LEU A 330 -8.20 16.99 10.42
C LEU A 330 -7.42 18.23 9.97
N THR A 331 -6.19 18.40 10.43
CA THR A 331 -5.33 19.52 9.99
C THR A 331 -5.09 19.44 8.48
N ASN A 332 -4.83 18.26 7.93
CA ASN A 332 -4.70 18.06 6.49
C ASN A 332 -5.96 18.50 5.73
N TYR A 333 -7.12 18.11 6.23
CA TYR A 333 -8.40 18.49 5.64
C TYR A 333 -8.65 20.01 5.73
N GLU A 334 -8.44 20.61 6.91
CA GLU A 334 -8.71 22.04 7.16
C GLU A 334 -7.83 22.96 6.32
N GLN A 335 -6.52 22.67 6.26
CA GLN A 335 -5.52 23.51 5.56
C GLN A 335 -5.53 23.33 4.04
N ALA A 336 -6.13 22.25 3.51
CA ALA A 336 -6.20 22.04 2.06
C ALA A 336 -6.99 23.15 1.34
N GLY A 337 -6.40 23.67 0.25
CA GLY A 337 -7.00 24.72 -0.58
C GLY A 337 -8.13 24.26 -1.49
N SER A 338 -8.37 22.96 -1.60
CA SER A 338 -9.44 22.39 -2.42
C SER A 338 -10.80 22.97 -2.07
N ALA A 339 -11.56 23.43 -3.08
CA ALA A 339 -12.93 23.86 -2.94
C ALA A 339 -13.91 22.67 -2.71
N GLN A 340 -13.51 21.46 -3.11
CA GLN A 340 -14.29 20.23 -2.98
C GLN A 340 -13.50 19.23 -2.12
N LYS A 341 -13.72 19.26 -0.82
CA LYS A 341 -13.02 18.38 0.12
C LYS A 341 -13.98 17.66 1.06
N THR A 342 -13.66 16.40 1.34
CA THR A 342 -14.47 15.51 2.19
C THR A 342 -13.56 14.91 3.26
N PHE A 343 -14.06 14.84 4.50
CA PHE A 343 -13.43 14.12 5.60
C PHE A 343 -14.33 12.98 6.03
N VAL A 344 -13.80 11.78 6.13
CA VAL A 344 -14.52 10.59 6.58
C VAL A 344 -13.76 9.94 7.73
N ALA A 345 -14.31 10.01 8.94
CA ALA A 345 -13.92 9.17 10.05
C ALA A 345 -14.74 7.88 10.01
N ILE A 346 -14.08 6.73 10.01
CA ILE A 346 -14.74 5.42 10.08
C ILE A 346 -14.89 5.08 11.56
N GLU A 347 -16.14 5.10 12.08
CA GLU A 347 -16.45 5.02 13.51
C GLU A 347 -17.37 3.85 13.88
N ASP A 348 -18.06 3.23 12.90
CA ASP A 348 -18.99 2.12 13.19
C ASP A 348 -18.25 0.81 13.42
N ARG A 349 -18.12 0.43 14.68
CA ARG A 349 -17.45 -0.83 15.09
C ARG A 349 -18.06 -2.09 14.50
N ARG A 350 -19.33 -2.05 14.05
CA ARG A 350 -19.97 -3.22 13.42
C ARG A 350 -19.45 -3.45 12.01
N LEU A 351 -18.97 -2.40 11.36
CA LEU A 351 -18.37 -2.47 10.02
C LEU A 351 -16.85 -2.76 10.08
N GLY A 352 -16.19 -2.47 11.20
CA GLY A 352 -14.74 -2.48 11.28
C GLY A 352 -14.10 -1.34 10.48
N GLY A 353 -12.84 -1.44 10.13
CA GLY A 353 -12.11 -0.39 9.44
C GLY A 353 -11.68 0.75 10.36
N LEU A 354 -11.56 0.48 11.65
CA LEU A 354 -11.27 1.47 12.68
C LEU A 354 -9.78 1.67 12.92
N GLU A 355 -8.98 0.67 12.53
CA GLU A 355 -7.53 0.66 12.70
C GLU A 355 -6.81 1.50 11.63
N HIS A 356 -5.51 1.65 11.79
CA HIS A 356 -4.65 2.35 10.83
C HIS A 356 -4.86 1.86 9.40
N CYS A 357 -5.24 2.77 8.49
CA CYS A 357 -5.54 2.47 7.09
C CYS A 357 -6.51 1.28 6.91
N GLN A 358 -7.44 1.10 7.85
CA GLN A 358 -8.48 0.08 7.86
C GLN A 358 -7.96 -1.34 7.60
N VAL A 359 -6.79 -1.65 8.15
CA VAL A 359 -6.15 -2.99 7.97
C VAL A 359 -7.01 -4.13 8.50
N ASP A 360 -7.91 -3.85 9.43
CA ASP A 360 -8.90 -4.78 10.00
C ASP A 360 -10.07 -5.07 9.04
N ASN A 361 -10.45 -4.11 8.16
CA ASN A 361 -11.44 -4.32 7.11
C ASN A 361 -11.23 -3.38 5.90
N LYS A 362 -10.45 -3.83 4.94
CA LYS A 362 -10.19 -3.08 3.69
C LYS A 362 -11.41 -2.84 2.81
N HIS A 363 -12.51 -3.59 2.96
CA HIS A 363 -13.73 -3.34 2.19
C HIS A 363 -14.31 -1.96 2.49
N VAL A 364 -14.31 -1.56 3.77
CA VAL A 364 -14.88 -0.24 4.18
C VAL A 364 -14.14 0.91 3.51
N ALA A 365 -12.79 0.88 3.51
CA ALA A 365 -11.99 1.90 2.84
C ALA A 365 -12.28 1.98 1.34
N ARG A 366 -12.33 0.82 0.66
CA ARG A 366 -12.62 0.74 -0.78
C ARG A 366 -13.97 1.33 -1.12
N ASP A 367 -15.00 0.98 -0.35
CA ASP A 367 -16.36 1.46 -0.56
C ASP A 367 -16.45 2.98 -0.36
N VAL A 368 -15.81 3.51 0.69
CA VAL A 368 -15.72 4.96 0.94
C VAL A 368 -15.08 5.67 -0.25
N VAL A 369 -13.95 5.17 -0.73
CA VAL A 369 -13.22 5.79 -1.85
C VAL A 369 -14.02 5.71 -3.15
N LEU A 370 -14.53 4.52 -3.53
CA LEU A 370 -15.29 4.33 -4.77
C LEU A 370 -16.59 5.15 -4.76
N ASN A 371 -17.32 5.17 -3.65
CA ASN A 371 -18.52 5.97 -3.51
C ASN A 371 -18.24 7.48 -3.64
N TRP A 372 -17.16 7.95 -3.01
CA TRP A 372 -16.73 9.32 -3.13
C TRP A 372 -16.35 9.69 -4.57
N LEU A 373 -15.54 8.87 -5.25
CA LEU A 373 -15.18 9.11 -6.65
C LEU A 373 -16.40 9.16 -7.56
N CYS A 374 -17.40 8.30 -7.36
CA CYS A 374 -18.67 8.37 -8.07
C CYS A 374 -19.41 9.69 -7.80
N SER A 375 -19.42 10.14 -6.55
CA SER A 375 -20.14 11.36 -6.14
C SER A 375 -19.54 12.65 -6.75
N ILE A 376 -18.26 12.66 -7.07
CA ILE A 376 -17.56 13.79 -7.69
C ILE A 376 -17.43 13.68 -9.22
N GLY A 377 -18.08 12.69 -9.84
CA GLY A 377 -18.06 12.50 -11.31
C GLY A 377 -16.80 11.83 -11.86
N LEU A 378 -15.95 11.30 -11.00
CA LEU A 378 -14.77 10.50 -11.37
C LEU A 378 -15.02 8.98 -11.29
N GLY A 379 -16.27 8.57 -11.15
CA GLY A 379 -16.68 7.18 -11.21
C GLY A 379 -16.32 6.51 -12.53
N PRO A 380 -16.35 5.16 -12.60
CA PRO A 380 -16.02 4.40 -13.80
C PRO A 380 -17.03 4.67 -14.91
N SER A 381 -16.56 4.59 -16.15
CA SER A 381 -17.40 4.83 -17.33
C SER A 381 -18.39 3.68 -17.60
N ALA A 382 -18.07 2.45 -17.20
CA ALA A 382 -18.94 1.28 -17.28
C ALA A 382 -18.48 0.16 -16.32
N PRO A 383 -19.41 -0.51 -15.62
CA PRO A 383 -19.07 -1.69 -14.83
C PRO A 383 -18.68 -2.86 -15.76
N ARG A 384 -17.89 -3.83 -15.22
CA ARG A 384 -17.67 -5.12 -15.88
C ARG A 384 -19.03 -5.73 -16.25
N ARG A 385 -19.31 -5.93 -17.53
CA ARG A 385 -20.52 -6.64 -17.93
C ARG A 385 -20.47 -8.04 -17.38
N ALA A 386 -21.51 -8.44 -16.63
CA ALA A 386 -21.69 -9.84 -16.31
C ALA A 386 -21.60 -10.64 -17.64
N PRO A 387 -20.88 -11.78 -17.69
CA PRO A 387 -20.86 -12.60 -18.88
C PRO A 387 -22.30 -12.85 -19.31
N ALA A 388 -22.62 -12.57 -20.59
CA ALA A 388 -23.93 -12.83 -21.14
C ALA A 388 -24.26 -14.29 -20.78
N ARG A 389 -25.33 -14.51 -20.00
CA ARG A 389 -25.80 -15.87 -19.76
C ARG A 389 -26.07 -16.42 -21.15
N ALA A 390 -25.31 -17.45 -21.55
CA ALA A 390 -25.61 -18.20 -22.74
C ALA A 390 -27.07 -18.66 -22.62
N ALA A 391 -27.90 -18.20 -23.57
CA ALA A 391 -29.31 -18.54 -23.65
C ALA A 391 -29.49 -20.01 -23.97
#